data_7f1161361584d48f996688cd8f0e0a3d
#
_entry.id   7f1161361584d48f996688cd8f0e0a3d
#
_cell.length_a   1.000
_cell.length_b   1.000
_cell.length_c   1.000
_cell.angle_alpha   90.00
_cell.angle_beta   90.00
_cell.angle_gamma   90.00
#
_symmetry.space_group_name_H-M   'P 1'
#
loop_
_entity.id
_entity.type
_entity.pdbx_description
1 polymer ?
#
loop_
_entity_poly.entity_id
_entity_poly.type
_entity_poly.pdbx_seq_one_letter_code
_entity_poly.pdbx_strand_id
1 'polypeptide(L)'
;AAAVKATIAAVKGLITALAAGGWVAVLIILLICLIAMVSGSCFGLFFSSDPAGTGTSVTQAVSTLNGEYMAHMQEIGAANPHDCQEIISNDGVLSINWEDVLAVFSAKVTGAEDGVQVASLDDAQLDELRNIMWEMNAISSSTRTEKREVEITEVDENGKEITRTETVSETILEITITHKTPEEMARQYDFNFRQNEYLSLMSEPENKNLWAELLGGFVGGGGEIMDPNTDWEGIGIFQWPLPQSYTITSLFGYREDPFTGEISYHGGTDIAAPGGTPILAAADGTVSIANGTDSWGGSYGYHVKIGHADSFETLYAHCSSICVTEGQQVKQGEVIAYVGTTGSSTGNHLHFEVRQDGERVNALGFFK
;
A
#
# COMPACT_ATOMS: atom_id res chain seq x y z
N ALA A 1 -25.83 17.96 -4.77
CA ALA A 1 -25.97 17.43 -3.39
C ALA A 1 -27.39 16.94 -3.10
N ALA A 2 -28.43 17.76 -3.23
CA ALA A 2 -29.82 17.34 -2.93
C ALA A 2 -30.27 16.15 -3.80
N ALA A 3 -29.95 16.15 -5.10
CA ALA A 3 -30.30 15.07 -6.02
C ALA A 3 -29.57 13.76 -5.68
N VAL A 4 -28.28 13.84 -5.34
CA VAL A 4 -27.47 12.66 -4.98
C VAL A 4 -27.87 12.09 -3.62
N LYS A 5 -28.11 12.94 -2.61
CA LYS A 5 -28.68 12.51 -1.31
C LYS A 5 -30.06 11.85 -1.49
N ALA A 6 -30.89 12.39 -2.37
CA ALA A 6 -32.19 11.77 -2.73
C ALA A 6 -32.01 10.42 -3.42
N THR A 7 -31.00 10.29 -4.27
CA THR A 7 -30.69 9.02 -4.97
C THR A 7 -30.19 7.96 -4.00
N ILE A 8 -29.25 8.31 -3.10
CA ILE A 8 -28.74 7.38 -2.07
C ILE A 8 -29.88 6.95 -1.12
N ALA A 9 -30.73 7.87 -0.70
CA ALA A 9 -31.91 7.55 0.12
C ALA A 9 -32.91 6.66 -0.61
N ALA A 10 -33.13 6.89 -1.90
CA ALA A 10 -33.98 6.06 -2.75
C ALA A 10 -33.41 4.64 -2.92
N VAL A 11 -32.09 4.50 -3.09
CA VAL A 11 -31.40 3.22 -3.17
C VAL A 11 -31.49 2.45 -1.85
N LYS A 12 -31.24 3.10 -0.71
CA LYS A 12 -31.41 2.46 0.61
C LYS A 12 -32.85 2.02 0.84
N GLY A 13 -33.84 2.86 0.47
CA GLY A 13 -35.26 2.52 0.54
C GLY A 13 -35.64 1.33 -0.37
N LEU A 14 -35.01 1.24 -1.54
CA LEU A 14 -35.21 0.19 -2.51
C LEU A 14 -34.65 -1.15 -2.04
N ILE A 15 -33.40 -1.17 -1.50
CA ILE A 15 -32.79 -2.36 -0.91
C ILE A 15 -33.68 -2.93 0.21
N THR A 16 -34.25 -2.04 1.04
CA THR A 16 -35.17 -2.45 2.10
C THR A 16 -36.49 -3.02 1.56
N ALA A 17 -37.01 -2.46 0.47
CA ALA A 17 -38.24 -2.95 -0.19
C ALA A 17 -38.02 -4.30 -0.92
N LEU A 18 -36.81 -4.54 -1.46
CA LEU A 18 -36.41 -5.78 -2.12
C LEU A 18 -36.26 -6.95 -1.14
N ALA A 19 -35.82 -6.68 0.08
CA ALA A 19 -35.80 -7.68 1.15
C ALA A 19 -37.18 -8.22 1.55
N ALA A 20 -38.24 -7.52 1.15
CA ALA A 20 -39.62 -7.84 1.53
C ALA A 20 -40.44 -8.62 0.49
N GLY A 21 -39.91 -9.01 -0.69
CA GLY A 21 -40.58 -9.99 -1.58
C GLY A 21 -40.76 -9.59 -3.04
N GLY A 22 -39.99 -10.20 -3.86
CA GLY A 22 -40.26 -10.82 -5.13
C GLY A 22 -40.80 -10.02 -6.31
N TRP A 23 -39.89 -9.40 -7.15
CA TRP A 23 -40.22 -9.08 -8.55
C TRP A 23 -38.92 -8.88 -9.34
N VAL A 24 -38.46 -9.93 -9.99
CA VAL A 24 -37.19 -9.95 -10.75
C VAL A 24 -37.14 -8.90 -11.87
N ALA A 25 -38.28 -8.62 -12.55
CA ALA A 25 -38.34 -7.64 -13.63
C ALA A 25 -38.18 -6.17 -13.10
N VAL A 26 -38.76 -5.87 -11.95
CA VAL A 26 -38.61 -4.56 -11.29
C VAL A 26 -37.18 -4.41 -10.80
N LEU A 27 -36.54 -5.47 -10.32
CA LEU A 27 -35.14 -5.53 -9.94
C LEU A 27 -34.20 -5.16 -11.10
N ILE A 28 -34.43 -5.73 -12.29
CA ILE A 28 -33.63 -5.49 -13.49
C ILE A 28 -33.78 -4.03 -13.96
N ILE A 29 -35.01 -3.49 -14.00
CA ILE A 29 -35.25 -2.11 -14.40
C ILE A 29 -34.65 -1.15 -13.39
N LEU A 30 -34.74 -1.44 -12.11
CA LEU A 30 -34.18 -0.61 -11.05
C LEU A 30 -32.65 -0.68 -11.02
N LEU A 31 -32.08 -1.84 -11.31
CA LEU A 31 -30.64 -2.00 -11.50
C LEU A 31 -30.13 -1.19 -12.70
N ILE A 32 -30.85 -1.23 -13.83
CA ILE A 32 -30.54 -0.41 -15.00
C ILE A 32 -30.63 1.09 -14.68
N CYS A 33 -31.69 1.51 -13.97
CA CYS A 33 -31.83 2.90 -13.54
C CYS A 33 -30.75 3.30 -12.53
N LEU A 34 -30.34 2.41 -11.64
CA LEU A 34 -29.26 2.61 -10.70
C LEU A 34 -27.91 2.78 -11.44
N ILE A 35 -27.62 1.88 -12.36
CA ILE A 35 -26.41 1.95 -13.20
C ILE A 35 -26.42 3.26 -14.00
N ALA A 36 -27.56 3.66 -14.59
CA ALA A 36 -27.67 4.91 -15.33
C ALA A 36 -27.50 6.17 -14.43
N MET A 37 -27.95 6.10 -13.18
CA MET A 37 -27.78 7.19 -12.21
C MET A 37 -26.34 7.26 -11.65
N VAL A 38 -25.71 6.10 -11.44
CA VAL A 38 -24.31 6.03 -10.99
C VAL A 38 -23.36 6.45 -12.11
N SER A 39 -23.59 5.99 -13.34
CA SER A 39 -22.79 6.39 -14.51
C SER A 39 -22.94 7.86 -14.87
N GLY A 40 -24.03 8.54 -14.45
CA GLY A 40 -24.24 9.98 -14.60
C GLY A 40 -23.77 10.82 -13.40
N SER A 41 -23.16 10.22 -12.40
CA SER A 41 -22.62 10.89 -11.20
C SER A 41 -21.09 11.02 -11.27
N CYS A 42 -20.50 11.79 -10.34
CA CYS A 42 -19.05 11.87 -10.18
C CYS A 42 -18.37 10.51 -9.90
N PHE A 43 -19.16 9.52 -9.47
CA PHE A 43 -18.71 8.13 -9.27
C PHE A 43 -18.79 7.27 -10.54
N GLY A 44 -19.40 7.77 -11.63
CA GLY A 44 -19.57 7.00 -12.88
C GLY A 44 -18.25 6.55 -13.50
N LEU A 45 -17.19 7.32 -13.26
CA LEU A 45 -15.82 7.01 -13.67
C LEU A 45 -15.32 5.66 -13.16
N PHE A 46 -15.81 5.22 -11.99
CA PHE A 46 -15.30 4.02 -11.31
C PHE A 46 -16.10 2.76 -11.64
N PHE A 47 -17.33 2.92 -12.12
CA PHE A 47 -18.26 1.80 -12.34
C PHE A 47 -18.44 1.40 -13.80
N SER A 48 -17.79 2.10 -14.72
CA SER A 48 -17.90 1.81 -16.13
C SER A 48 -16.79 0.86 -16.58
N SER A 49 -17.17 -0.28 -17.10
CA SER A 49 -16.33 -1.08 -17.97
C SER A 49 -16.58 -0.60 -19.40
N ASP A 50 -15.56 -0.17 -20.12
CA ASP A 50 -15.67 0.11 -21.56
C ASP A 50 -15.85 -1.22 -22.31
N PRO A 51 -17.03 -1.53 -22.86
CA PRO A 51 -17.24 -2.76 -23.64
C PRO A 51 -16.47 -2.75 -24.96
N ALA A 52 -15.96 -1.60 -25.41
CA ALA A 52 -15.24 -1.44 -26.65
C ALA A 52 -13.71 -1.59 -26.49
N GLY A 53 -13.18 -1.58 -25.26
CA GLY A 53 -11.75 -1.85 -24.97
C GLY A 53 -10.77 -0.82 -25.51
N THR A 54 -11.20 0.45 -25.69
CA THR A 54 -10.38 1.50 -26.31
C THR A 54 -9.70 2.45 -25.31
N GLY A 55 -10.06 2.37 -24.02
CA GLY A 55 -9.52 3.20 -22.95
C GLY A 55 -8.93 2.41 -21.80
N THR A 56 -8.15 3.09 -20.96
CA THR A 56 -7.57 2.52 -19.75
C THR A 56 -8.59 2.58 -18.61
N SER A 57 -8.82 1.45 -17.91
CA SER A 57 -9.64 1.47 -16.69
C SER A 57 -8.96 2.26 -15.58
N VAL A 58 -9.74 2.85 -14.67
CA VAL A 58 -9.19 3.57 -13.50
C VAL A 58 -8.26 2.68 -12.68
N THR A 59 -8.65 1.42 -12.44
CA THR A 59 -7.84 0.44 -11.72
C THR A 59 -6.49 0.22 -12.41
N GLN A 60 -6.49 0.09 -13.73
CA GLN A 60 -5.27 -0.12 -14.52
C GLN A 60 -4.39 1.14 -14.53
N ALA A 61 -4.99 2.35 -14.62
CA ALA A 61 -4.30 3.62 -14.52
C ALA A 61 -3.62 3.78 -13.16
N VAL A 62 -4.34 3.55 -12.06
CA VAL A 62 -3.80 3.60 -10.69
C VAL A 62 -2.63 2.62 -10.54
N SER A 63 -2.73 1.37 -11.07
CA SER A 63 -1.62 0.40 -11.05
C SER A 63 -0.38 0.94 -11.74
N THR A 64 -0.56 1.45 -12.94
CA THR A 64 0.54 1.98 -13.75
C THR A 64 1.21 3.16 -13.04
N LEU A 65 0.43 4.12 -12.58
CA LEU A 65 0.93 5.33 -11.93
C LEU A 65 1.58 5.04 -10.57
N ASN A 66 1.03 4.10 -9.80
CA ASN A 66 1.68 3.65 -8.58
C ASN A 66 3.04 2.98 -8.88
N GLY A 67 3.12 2.20 -9.95
CA GLY A 67 4.38 1.65 -10.45
C GLY A 67 5.39 2.72 -10.85
N GLU A 68 4.96 3.77 -11.55
CA GLU A 68 5.80 4.93 -11.91
C GLU A 68 6.34 5.64 -10.65
N TYR A 69 5.49 5.85 -9.65
CA TYR A 69 5.86 6.49 -8.38
C TYR A 69 6.91 5.67 -7.62
N MET A 70 6.71 4.35 -7.51
CA MET A 70 7.65 3.45 -6.85
C MET A 70 8.98 3.33 -7.62
N ALA A 71 8.93 3.28 -8.95
CA ALA A 71 10.13 3.28 -9.80
C ALA A 71 10.95 4.55 -9.58
N HIS A 72 10.31 5.72 -9.46
CA HIS A 72 11.00 6.97 -9.19
C HIS A 72 11.69 6.97 -7.81
N MET A 73 11.07 6.42 -6.77
CA MET A 73 11.72 6.27 -5.46
C MET A 73 12.95 5.35 -5.54
N GLN A 74 12.86 4.24 -6.30
CA GLN A 74 14.00 3.34 -6.52
C GLN A 74 15.12 4.02 -7.32
N GLU A 75 14.79 4.82 -8.34
CA GLU A 75 15.76 5.61 -9.10
C GLU A 75 16.51 6.60 -8.20
N ILE A 76 15.80 7.27 -7.26
CA ILE A 76 16.43 8.14 -6.26
C ILE A 76 17.42 7.34 -5.41
N GLY A 77 17.04 6.16 -4.93
CA GLY A 77 17.92 5.28 -4.17
C GLY A 77 19.16 4.88 -4.97
N ALA A 78 18.97 4.43 -6.20
CA ALA A 78 20.08 4.02 -7.07
C ALA A 78 21.01 5.17 -7.48
N ALA A 79 20.49 6.39 -7.61
CA ALA A 79 21.26 7.57 -8.00
C ALA A 79 22.09 8.18 -6.85
N ASN A 80 21.74 7.87 -5.59
CA ASN A 80 22.39 8.42 -4.40
C ASN A 80 23.05 7.30 -3.59
N PRO A 81 24.39 7.13 -3.65
CA PRO A 81 25.08 6.13 -2.83
C PRO A 81 24.81 6.37 -1.34
N HIS A 82 24.35 5.37 -0.63
CA HIS A 82 24.00 5.42 0.78
C HIS A 82 24.20 4.06 1.45
N ASP A 83 24.32 4.07 2.76
CA ASP A 83 24.41 2.87 3.59
C ASP A 83 23.02 2.46 4.10
N CYS A 84 22.16 3.44 4.39
CA CYS A 84 20.78 3.20 4.77
C CYS A 84 19.82 4.23 4.15
N GLN A 85 18.54 3.88 4.04
CA GLN A 85 17.49 4.73 3.47
C GLN A 85 16.37 4.92 4.48
N GLU A 86 15.99 6.18 4.68
CA GLU A 86 14.83 6.58 5.49
C GLU A 86 13.80 7.25 4.60
N ILE A 87 12.52 6.93 4.80
CA ILE A 87 11.41 7.61 4.12
C ILE A 87 10.58 8.32 5.19
N ILE A 88 10.38 9.59 5.00
CA ILE A 88 9.58 10.45 5.87
C ILE A 88 8.51 11.17 5.07
N SER A 89 7.44 11.60 5.72
CA SER A 89 6.40 12.42 5.12
C SER A 89 5.93 13.52 6.05
N ASN A 90 5.27 14.54 5.49
CA ASN A 90 4.74 15.67 6.27
C ASN A 90 3.54 15.31 7.15
N ASP A 91 2.88 14.18 6.89
CA ASP A 91 1.66 13.71 7.59
C ASP A 91 1.81 12.31 8.21
N GLY A 92 2.98 11.68 8.08
CA GLY A 92 3.25 10.32 8.56
C GLY A 92 2.76 9.22 7.62
N VAL A 93 2.11 9.56 6.50
CA VAL A 93 1.67 8.61 5.47
C VAL A 93 2.78 8.45 4.43
N LEU A 94 3.19 7.23 4.12
CA LEU A 94 4.30 6.97 3.18
C LEU A 94 3.83 6.51 1.79
N SER A 95 2.52 6.44 1.57
CA SER A 95 1.90 6.00 0.32
C SER A 95 1.04 7.08 -0.29
N ILE A 96 0.76 6.94 -1.58
CA ILE A 96 -0.23 7.77 -2.26
C ILE A 96 -1.61 7.47 -1.66
N ASN A 97 -2.31 8.50 -1.20
CA ASN A 97 -3.73 8.40 -0.89
C ASN A 97 -4.53 8.48 -2.19
N TRP A 98 -4.80 7.32 -2.80
CA TRP A 98 -5.54 7.24 -4.06
C TRP A 98 -6.99 7.71 -3.95
N GLU A 99 -7.61 7.63 -2.78
CA GLU A 99 -8.95 8.19 -2.55
C GLU A 99 -8.94 9.69 -2.81
N ASP A 100 -7.98 10.40 -2.24
CA ASP A 100 -7.83 11.85 -2.38
C ASP A 100 -7.46 12.25 -3.82
N VAL A 101 -6.51 11.52 -4.43
CA VAL A 101 -6.08 11.77 -5.82
C VAL A 101 -7.25 11.61 -6.79
N LEU A 102 -8.01 10.53 -6.66
CA LEU A 102 -9.17 10.25 -7.51
C LEU A 102 -10.34 11.18 -7.23
N ALA A 103 -10.53 11.62 -5.99
CA ALA A 103 -11.54 12.62 -5.64
C ALA A 103 -11.25 13.96 -6.31
N VAL A 104 -10.00 14.44 -6.25
CA VAL A 104 -9.55 15.67 -6.93
C VAL A 104 -9.68 15.54 -8.44
N PHE A 105 -9.20 14.43 -9.02
CA PHE A 105 -9.32 14.17 -10.44
C PHE A 105 -10.77 14.18 -10.92
N SER A 106 -11.63 13.43 -10.25
CA SER A 106 -13.05 13.35 -10.61
C SER A 106 -13.74 14.72 -10.48
N ALA A 107 -13.50 15.46 -9.39
CA ALA A 107 -14.04 16.81 -9.23
C ALA A 107 -13.57 17.76 -10.34
N LYS A 108 -12.29 17.66 -10.75
CA LYS A 108 -11.71 18.48 -11.82
C LYS A 108 -12.34 18.19 -13.17
N VAL A 109 -12.49 16.91 -13.52
CA VAL A 109 -12.93 16.47 -14.85
C VAL A 109 -14.46 16.54 -14.97
N THR A 110 -15.21 16.02 -14.01
CA THR A 110 -16.68 15.93 -14.11
C THR A 110 -17.41 17.16 -13.57
N GLY A 111 -16.78 17.90 -12.67
CA GLY A 111 -17.33 19.14 -12.08
C GLY A 111 -17.12 20.39 -12.94
N ALA A 112 -16.33 20.33 -14.02
CA ALA A 112 -16.14 21.41 -14.97
C ALA A 112 -17.46 21.80 -15.67
N GLU A 113 -17.56 23.03 -16.18
CA GLU A 113 -18.77 23.48 -16.91
C GLU A 113 -19.05 22.62 -18.14
N ASP A 114 -17.99 22.14 -18.80
CA ASP A 114 -18.03 21.24 -19.97
C ASP A 114 -17.88 19.77 -19.59
N GLY A 115 -18.11 19.41 -18.31
CA GLY A 115 -17.80 18.12 -17.73
C GLY A 115 -18.32 16.92 -18.52
N VAL A 116 -17.42 16.06 -18.93
CA VAL A 116 -17.69 14.84 -19.70
C VAL A 116 -17.85 13.68 -18.74
N GLN A 117 -18.83 12.81 -19.01
CA GLN A 117 -18.91 11.52 -18.34
C GLN A 117 -17.77 10.63 -18.87
N VAL A 118 -16.90 10.17 -17.97
CA VAL A 118 -15.73 9.39 -18.32
C VAL A 118 -15.98 7.95 -17.92
N ALA A 119 -16.10 7.08 -18.89
CA ALA A 119 -16.28 5.64 -18.70
C ALA A 119 -14.95 4.88 -18.69
N SER A 120 -13.96 5.40 -19.39
CA SER A 120 -12.56 4.96 -19.43
C SER A 120 -11.68 6.18 -19.62
N LEU A 121 -10.44 6.10 -19.16
CA LEU A 121 -9.48 7.18 -19.31
C LEU A 121 -8.88 7.15 -20.72
N ASP A 122 -9.02 8.24 -21.46
CA ASP A 122 -8.18 8.48 -22.63
C ASP A 122 -6.78 8.95 -22.20
N ASP A 123 -5.88 9.10 -23.18
CA ASP A 123 -4.49 9.49 -22.91
C ASP A 123 -4.39 10.85 -22.19
N ALA A 124 -5.25 11.82 -22.54
CA ALA A 124 -5.24 13.14 -21.94
C ALA A 124 -5.72 13.11 -20.48
N GLN A 125 -6.70 12.29 -20.21
CA GLN A 125 -7.23 12.07 -18.85
C GLN A 125 -6.24 11.29 -17.98
N LEU A 126 -5.54 10.30 -18.54
CA LEU A 126 -4.47 9.58 -17.87
C LEU A 126 -3.30 10.52 -17.52
N ASP A 127 -2.93 11.41 -18.42
CA ASP A 127 -1.90 12.42 -18.17
C ASP A 127 -2.35 13.41 -17.09
N GLU A 128 -3.62 13.81 -17.10
CA GLU A 128 -4.18 14.68 -16.06
C GLU A 128 -4.17 13.99 -14.67
N LEU A 129 -4.57 12.71 -14.61
CA LEU A 129 -4.50 11.93 -13.38
C LEU A 129 -3.06 11.79 -12.88
N ARG A 130 -2.11 11.55 -13.79
CA ARG A 130 -0.68 11.51 -13.48
C ARG A 130 -0.19 12.83 -12.90
N ASN A 131 -0.56 13.96 -13.50
CA ASN A 131 -0.17 15.29 -13.02
C ASN A 131 -0.70 15.54 -11.62
N ILE A 132 -1.98 15.25 -11.37
CA ILE A 132 -2.59 15.40 -10.03
C ILE A 132 -1.88 14.52 -9.01
N MET A 133 -1.61 13.26 -9.35
CA MET A 133 -0.87 12.34 -8.48
C MET A 133 0.48 12.93 -8.06
N TRP A 134 1.29 13.41 -9.02
CA TRP A 134 2.60 13.98 -8.73
C TRP A 134 2.53 15.32 -7.99
N GLU A 135 1.54 16.15 -8.25
CA GLU A 135 1.34 17.42 -7.54
C GLU A 135 0.89 17.20 -6.10
N MET A 136 0.12 16.15 -5.85
CA MET A 136 -0.35 15.79 -4.51
C MET A 136 0.69 15.02 -3.69
N ASN A 137 1.66 14.36 -4.35
CA ASN A 137 2.60 13.45 -3.69
C ASN A 137 4.04 13.75 -4.18
N ALA A 138 4.53 14.94 -3.88
CA ALA A 138 5.86 15.35 -4.29
C ALA A 138 6.96 14.61 -3.51
N ILE A 139 7.98 14.14 -4.22
CA ILE A 139 9.15 13.47 -3.64
C ILE A 139 10.37 14.39 -3.74
N SER A 140 11.12 14.47 -2.66
CA SER A 140 12.44 15.09 -2.62
C SER A 140 13.40 14.18 -1.85
N SER A 141 14.70 14.34 -2.06
CA SER A 141 15.70 13.55 -1.36
C SER A 141 16.89 14.39 -0.92
N SER A 142 17.50 13.98 0.20
CA SER A 142 18.76 14.51 0.67
C SER A 142 19.60 13.39 1.27
N THR A 143 20.92 13.59 1.35
CA THR A 143 21.82 12.67 2.04
C THR A 143 22.42 13.38 3.25
N ARG A 144 22.51 12.66 4.38
CA ARG A 144 23.22 13.09 5.56
C ARG A 144 24.20 12.02 6.02
N THR A 145 25.26 12.41 6.71
CA THR A 145 26.23 11.47 7.29
C THR A 145 26.11 11.52 8.80
N GLU A 146 25.88 10.36 9.40
CA GLU A 146 25.88 10.21 10.85
C GLU A 146 27.07 9.36 11.31
N LYS A 147 27.52 9.58 12.54
CA LYS A 147 28.54 8.75 13.15
C LYS A 147 27.89 7.85 14.19
N ARG A 148 28.11 6.54 13.99
CA ARG A 148 27.61 5.52 14.90
C ARG A 148 28.77 4.75 15.53
N GLU A 149 28.67 4.47 16.82
CA GLU A 149 29.57 3.55 17.50
C GLU A 149 29.07 2.14 17.31
N VAL A 150 29.92 1.27 16.76
CA VAL A 150 29.64 -0.15 16.58
C VAL A 150 30.64 -0.98 17.39
N GLU A 151 30.15 -2.01 18.06
CA GLU A 151 30.98 -2.96 18.77
C GLU A 151 31.45 -4.04 17.78
N ILE A 152 32.76 -4.13 17.58
CA ILE A 152 33.38 -5.16 16.74
C ILE A 152 34.01 -6.19 17.67
N THR A 153 33.61 -7.44 17.56
CA THR A 153 34.19 -8.57 18.30
C THR A 153 35.19 -9.29 17.39
N GLU A 154 36.45 -9.28 17.76
CA GLU A 154 37.54 -9.99 17.09
C GLU A 154 38.09 -11.07 18.02
N VAL A 155 38.61 -12.16 17.43
CA VAL A 155 39.29 -13.21 18.19
C VAL A 155 40.79 -12.96 18.12
N ASP A 156 41.45 -12.84 19.28
CA ASP A 156 42.90 -12.65 19.33
C ASP A 156 43.68 -13.93 18.94
N GLU A 157 45.00 -13.83 18.83
CA GLU A 157 45.90 -14.94 18.47
C GLU A 157 45.83 -16.12 19.46
N ASN A 158 45.22 -15.91 20.63
CA ASN A 158 45.05 -16.93 21.67
C ASN A 158 43.61 -17.51 21.71
N GLY A 159 42.74 -17.15 20.75
CA GLY A 159 41.35 -17.62 20.69
C GLY A 159 40.41 -16.92 21.64
N LYS A 160 40.79 -15.76 22.20
CA LYS A 160 39.96 -14.97 23.11
C LYS A 160 39.22 -13.87 22.34
N GLU A 161 37.92 -13.77 22.54
CA GLU A 161 37.10 -12.67 22.02
C GLU A 161 37.49 -11.34 22.68
N ILE A 162 37.78 -10.35 21.86
CA ILE A 162 38.05 -8.98 22.26
C ILE A 162 37.02 -8.11 21.55
N THR A 163 36.20 -7.41 22.33
CA THR A 163 35.24 -6.43 21.80
C THR A 163 35.87 -5.04 21.84
N ARG A 164 35.86 -4.33 20.73
CA ARG A 164 36.26 -2.93 20.64
C ARG A 164 35.14 -2.10 20.02
N THR A 165 35.02 -0.86 20.45
CA THR A 165 34.06 0.09 19.85
C THR A 165 34.80 0.88 18.76
N GLU A 166 34.25 0.87 17.56
CA GLU A 166 34.71 1.71 16.44
C GLU A 166 33.60 2.72 16.06
N THR A 167 34.04 3.93 15.69
CA THR A 167 33.13 4.93 15.14
C THR A 167 33.08 4.77 13.63
N VAL A 168 31.96 4.35 13.09
CA VAL A 168 31.71 4.22 11.65
C VAL A 168 30.89 5.45 11.20
N SER A 169 31.22 5.96 10.01
CA SER A 169 30.40 7.00 9.36
C SER A 169 29.43 6.32 8.43
N GLU A 170 28.15 6.56 8.60
CA GLU A 170 27.05 5.99 7.84
C GLU A 170 26.37 7.10 7.03
N THR A 171 26.21 6.91 5.73
CA THR A 171 25.49 7.82 4.83
C THR A 171 24.04 7.41 4.77
N ILE A 172 23.15 8.28 5.21
CA ILE A 172 21.71 8.06 5.22
C ILE A 172 21.09 8.84 4.06
N LEU A 173 20.37 8.14 3.18
CA LEU A 173 19.50 8.74 2.19
C LEU A 173 18.15 8.99 2.81
N GLU A 174 17.76 10.25 2.96
CA GLU A 174 16.44 10.65 3.41
C GLU A 174 15.59 10.98 2.18
N ILE A 175 14.49 10.27 2.00
CA ILE A 175 13.46 10.55 0.99
C ILE A 175 12.28 11.19 1.71
N THR A 176 11.93 12.40 1.32
CA THR A 176 10.82 13.15 1.91
C THR A 176 9.65 13.17 0.93
N ILE A 177 8.51 12.66 1.37
CA ILE A 177 7.24 12.72 0.67
C ILE A 177 6.45 13.91 1.22
N THR A 178 5.94 14.77 0.33
CA THR A 178 5.09 15.89 0.71
C THR A 178 3.71 15.71 0.11
N HIS A 179 2.74 15.45 0.97
CA HIS A 179 1.34 15.32 0.58
C HIS A 179 0.63 16.65 0.61
N LYS A 180 -0.24 16.89 -0.39
CA LYS A 180 -1.22 17.97 -0.41
C LYS A 180 -2.61 17.38 -0.21
N THR A 181 -3.44 18.11 0.56
CA THR A 181 -4.83 17.72 0.77
C THR A 181 -5.71 18.06 -0.43
N PRO A 182 -6.87 17.40 -0.57
CA PRO A 182 -7.87 17.75 -1.60
C PRO A 182 -8.28 19.22 -1.58
N GLU A 183 -8.37 19.84 -0.39
CA GLU A 183 -8.72 21.25 -0.25
C GLU A 183 -7.59 22.18 -0.71
N GLU A 184 -6.33 21.79 -0.54
CA GLU A 184 -5.18 22.52 -1.10
C GLU A 184 -5.18 22.48 -2.61
N MET A 185 -5.48 21.31 -3.19
CA MET A 185 -5.61 21.15 -4.63
C MET A 185 -6.79 21.92 -5.20
N ALA A 186 -7.93 21.91 -4.50
CA ALA A 186 -9.11 22.70 -4.91
C ALA A 186 -8.80 24.19 -4.95
N ARG A 187 -8.04 24.72 -3.99
CA ARG A 187 -7.55 26.11 -4.00
C ARG A 187 -6.55 26.36 -5.13
N GLN A 188 -5.62 25.44 -5.35
CA GLN A 188 -4.59 25.55 -6.39
C GLN A 188 -5.20 25.58 -7.80
N TYR A 189 -6.24 24.78 -8.03
CA TYR A 189 -6.94 24.69 -9.32
C TYR A 189 -8.11 25.66 -9.45
N ASP A 190 -8.35 26.52 -8.46
CA ASP A 190 -9.47 27.46 -8.44
C ASP A 190 -10.83 26.78 -8.72
N PHE A 191 -11.09 25.71 -7.98
CA PHE A 191 -12.32 24.93 -8.16
C PHE A 191 -13.57 25.78 -7.98
N ASN A 192 -14.48 25.71 -8.95
CA ASN A 192 -15.77 26.35 -8.89
C ASN A 192 -16.69 25.68 -7.82
N PHE A 193 -17.87 26.27 -7.57
CA PHE A 193 -18.81 25.77 -6.59
C PHE A 193 -19.19 24.30 -6.80
N ARG A 194 -19.42 23.88 -8.07
CA ARG A 194 -19.82 22.52 -8.43
C ARG A 194 -18.69 21.52 -8.19
N GLN A 195 -17.46 21.90 -8.53
CA GLN A 195 -16.28 21.08 -8.31
C GLN A 195 -16.02 20.87 -6.81
N ASN A 196 -16.16 21.91 -6.00
CA ASN A 196 -16.05 21.82 -4.54
C ASN A 196 -17.17 20.98 -3.92
N GLU A 197 -18.40 21.04 -4.46
CA GLU A 197 -19.51 20.20 -4.03
C GLU A 197 -19.23 18.71 -4.31
N TYR A 198 -18.66 18.41 -5.48
CA TYR A 198 -18.28 17.04 -5.82
C TYR A 198 -17.14 16.52 -4.95
N LEU A 199 -16.10 17.33 -4.75
CA LEU A 199 -14.97 16.98 -3.88
C LEU A 199 -15.46 16.65 -2.45
N SER A 200 -16.27 17.54 -1.87
CA SER A 200 -16.84 17.31 -0.53
C SER A 200 -17.65 16.02 -0.46
N LEU A 201 -18.46 15.72 -1.49
CA LEU A 201 -19.24 14.49 -1.55
C LEU A 201 -18.37 13.24 -1.57
N MET A 202 -17.29 13.27 -2.34
CA MET A 202 -16.37 12.14 -2.47
C MET A 202 -15.55 11.89 -1.21
N SER A 203 -15.26 12.94 -0.44
CA SER A 203 -14.50 12.87 0.81
C SER A 203 -15.38 12.56 2.03
N GLU A 204 -16.71 12.37 1.88
CA GLU A 204 -17.60 12.02 2.99
C GLU A 204 -17.23 10.64 3.58
N PRO A 205 -17.14 10.49 4.92
CA PRO A 205 -16.76 9.23 5.57
C PRO A 205 -17.66 8.03 5.19
N GLU A 206 -18.92 8.31 4.83
CA GLU A 206 -19.87 7.27 4.38
C GLU A 206 -19.47 6.63 3.05
N ASN A 207 -18.60 7.27 2.27
CA ASN A 207 -18.11 6.80 0.98
C ASN A 207 -16.77 6.06 1.07
N LYS A 208 -16.12 6.05 2.24
CA LYS A 208 -14.84 5.32 2.43
C LYS A 208 -14.94 3.83 2.11
N ASN A 209 -16.05 3.18 2.48
CA ASN A 209 -16.27 1.77 2.12
C ASN A 209 -16.41 1.55 0.61
N LEU A 210 -16.93 2.55 -0.12
CA LEU A 210 -17.04 2.49 -1.58
C LEU A 210 -15.65 2.56 -2.22
N TRP A 211 -14.77 3.43 -1.70
CA TRP A 211 -13.38 3.52 -2.13
C TRP A 211 -12.62 2.21 -1.84
N ALA A 212 -12.80 1.64 -0.65
CA ALA A 212 -12.20 0.36 -0.31
C ALA A 212 -12.66 -0.77 -1.25
N GLU A 213 -13.91 -0.81 -1.65
CA GLU A 213 -14.41 -1.77 -2.64
C GLU A 213 -13.87 -1.50 -4.06
N LEU A 214 -13.79 -0.23 -4.47
CA LEU A 214 -13.31 0.17 -5.78
C LEU A 214 -11.79 -0.03 -5.94
N LEU A 215 -11.04 0.26 -4.90
CA LEU A 215 -9.60 0.12 -4.85
C LEU A 215 -9.14 -1.20 -4.22
N GLY A 216 -10.00 -1.89 -3.49
CA GLY A 216 -9.70 -3.14 -2.79
C GLY A 216 -9.34 -4.30 -3.71
N GLY A 217 -9.92 -4.35 -4.92
CA GLY A 217 -9.45 -5.23 -6.00
C GLY A 217 -8.05 -4.87 -6.51
N PHE A 218 -7.56 -3.69 -6.15
CA PHE A 218 -6.28 -3.11 -6.53
C PHE A 218 -5.19 -3.44 -5.50
N VAL A 219 -5.55 -3.51 -4.23
CA VAL A 219 -4.65 -3.86 -3.12
C VAL A 219 -4.52 -5.38 -2.97
N GLY A 220 -5.00 -6.18 -3.94
CA GLY A 220 -4.82 -7.63 -4.00
C GLY A 220 -5.83 -8.41 -3.16
N GLY A 221 -6.89 -8.85 -3.80
CA GLY A 221 -7.78 -9.95 -3.37
C GLY A 221 -8.38 -9.85 -1.97
N GLY A 222 -9.67 -9.78 -1.90
CA GLY A 222 -10.61 -9.94 -0.78
C GLY A 222 -10.10 -10.25 0.63
N GLY A 223 -9.17 -9.44 1.15
CA GLY A 223 -8.68 -9.56 2.52
C GLY A 223 -9.45 -8.68 3.50
N GLU A 224 -9.37 -9.01 4.76
CA GLU A 224 -9.90 -8.19 5.84
C GLU A 224 -9.04 -6.93 5.99
N ILE A 225 -9.64 -5.73 5.86
CA ILE A 225 -8.94 -4.47 6.09
C ILE A 225 -8.91 -4.24 7.60
N MET A 226 -7.70 -4.27 8.17
CA MET A 226 -7.49 -3.93 9.56
C MET A 226 -7.50 -2.40 9.69
N ASP A 227 -8.24 -1.87 10.68
CA ASP A 227 -8.20 -0.45 11.02
C ASP A 227 -6.78 -0.09 11.52
N PRO A 228 -6.05 0.86 10.88
CA PRO A 228 -4.73 1.27 11.35
C PRO A 228 -4.74 1.88 12.76
N ASN A 229 -5.91 2.30 13.26
CA ASN A 229 -6.09 2.79 14.62
C ASN A 229 -6.59 1.70 15.58
N THR A 230 -6.62 0.43 15.15
CA THR A 230 -6.94 -0.67 16.06
C THR A 230 -5.87 -0.71 17.15
N ASP A 231 -6.29 -0.58 18.42
CA ASP A 231 -5.42 -0.89 19.54
C ASP A 231 -5.04 -2.38 19.44
N TRP A 232 -3.86 -2.64 18.92
CA TRP A 232 -3.31 -3.99 18.90
C TRP A 232 -3.14 -4.46 20.33
N GLU A 233 -3.87 -5.48 20.75
CA GLU A 233 -3.67 -6.12 22.06
C GLU A 233 -2.33 -6.89 22.13
N GLY A 234 -1.36 -6.48 21.32
CA GLY A 234 -0.04 -7.09 21.24
C GLY A 234 0.93 -6.54 22.27
N ILE A 235 2.05 -7.24 22.45
CA ILE A 235 3.10 -6.84 23.40
C ILE A 235 3.95 -5.65 22.91
N GLY A 236 3.70 -5.16 21.71
CA GLY A 236 4.27 -3.91 21.19
C GLY A 236 5.77 -3.95 20.92
N ILE A 237 6.31 -5.12 20.56
CA ILE A 237 7.75 -5.28 20.26
C ILE A 237 8.06 -4.78 18.86
N PHE A 238 7.17 -5.05 17.89
CA PHE A 238 7.37 -4.78 16.47
C PHE A 238 6.54 -3.61 15.96
N GLN A 239 7.11 -2.85 15.05
CA GLN A 239 6.38 -1.92 14.19
C GLN A 239 5.78 -2.69 13.02
N TRP A 240 4.60 -2.25 12.54
CA TRP A 240 4.00 -2.79 11.33
C TRP A 240 4.93 -2.59 10.12
N PRO A 241 5.29 -3.67 9.39
CA PRO A 241 6.35 -3.60 8.36
C PRO A 241 5.90 -2.94 7.07
N LEU A 242 4.60 -2.68 6.89
CA LEU A 242 4.02 -2.18 5.66
C LEU A 242 3.00 -1.06 5.94
N PRO A 243 3.46 0.11 6.45
CA PRO A 243 2.57 1.18 6.92
C PRO A 243 1.65 1.77 5.83
N GLN A 244 1.92 1.47 4.55
CA GLN A 244 1.06 1.84 3.42
C GLN A 244 -0.12 0.89 3.20
N SER A 245 -0.17 -0.24 3.90
CA SER A 245 -1.27 -1.21 3.78
C SER A 245 -1.50 -1.98 5.07
N TYR A 246 -2.77 -2.08 5.41
CA TYR A 246 -3.28 -2.88 6.52
C TYR A 246 -4.24 -3.98 6.03
N THR A 247 -4.21 -4.29 4.74
CA THR A 247 -5.05 -5.32 4.13
C THR A 247 -4.42 -6.69 4.30
N ILE A 248 -4.94 -7.49 5.23
CA ILE A 248 -4.51 -8.87 5.44
C ILE A 248 -5.30 -9.79 4.51
N THR A 249 -4.62 -10.45 3.59
CA THR A 249 -5.22 -11.40 2.65
C THR A 249 -5.15 -12.84 3.12
N SER A 250 -4.25 -13.15 4.06
CA SER A 250 -4.17 -14.49 4.65
C SER A 250 -3.55 -14.44 6.04
N LEU A 251 -4.22 -15.06 7.00
CA LEU A 251 -3.77 -15.17 8.37
C LEU A 251 -2.79 -16.33 8.56
N PHE A 252 -2.00 -16.24 9.63
CA PHE A 252 -1.21 -17.32 10.16
C PHE A 252 -2.10 -18.48 10.64
N GLY A 253 -1.72 -19.73 10.36
CA GLY A 253 -2.42 -20.92 10.80
C GLY A 253 -2.94 -21.79 9.66
N TYR A 254 -3.87 -22.69 9.96
CA TYR A 254 -4.45 -23.57 8.96
C TYR A 254 -5.47 -22.83 8.09
N ARG A 255 -5.29 -22.93 6.76
CA ARG A 255 -6.19 -22.36 5.76
C ARG A 255 -6.27 -23.22 4.50
N GLU A 256 -7.23 -22.94 3.65
CA GLU A 256 -7.27 -23.51 2.30
C GLU A 256 -6.10 -22.95 1.47
N ASP A 257 -5.32 -23.84 0.87
CA ASP A 257 -4.18 -23.48 0.01
C ASP A 257 -4.68 -22.90 -1.31
N PRO A 258 -4.24 -21.70 -1.72
CA PRO A 258 -4.77 -21.03 -2.92
C PRO A 258 -4.37 -21.72 -4.24
N PHE A 259 -3.41 -22.67 -4.23
CA PHE A 259 -2.96 -23.40 -5.40
C PHE A 259 -3.62 -24.78 -5.52
N THR A 260 -3.83 -25.45 -4.39
CA THR A 260 -4.31 -26.85 -4.37
C THR A 260 -5.75 -26.98 -3.90
N GLY A 261 -6.28 -26.00 -3.17
CA GLY A 261 -7.59 -26.08 -2.52
C GLY A 261 -7.61 -27.00 -1.28
N GLU A 262 -6.48 -27.57 -0.88
CA GLU A 262 -6.38 -28.40 0.31
C GLU A 262 -6.06 -27.58 1.56
N ILE A 263 -6.40 -28.10 2.74
CA ILE A 263 -6.03 -27.42 3.99
C ILE A 263 -4.52 -27.53 4.21
N SER A 264 -3.85 -26.41 4.28
CA SER A 264 -2.42 -26.30 4.53
C SER A 264 -2.11 -25.31 5.66
N TYR A 265 -0.92 -25.45 6.23
CA TYR A 265 -0.47 -24.56 7.29
C TYR A 265 0.29 -23.36 6.72
N HIS A 266 -0.22 -22.16 6.98
CA HIS A 266 0.37 -20.89 6.58
C HIS A 266 1.26 -20.35 7.71
N GLY A 267 2.57 -20.24 7.45
CA GLY A 267 3.57 -19.90 8.46
C GLY A 267 3.75 -18.42 8.74
N GLY A 268 2.98 -17.53 8.10
CA GLY A 268 3.09 -16.09 8.24
C GLY A 268 1.74 -15.38 8.10
N THR A 269 1.80 -14.07 7.99
CA THR A 269 0.65 -13.21 7.66
C THR A 269 0.92 -12.57 6.31
N ASP A 270 -0.02 -12.71 5.36
CA ASP A 270 0.08 -12.09 4.04
C ASP A 270 -0.62 -10.73 4.04
N ILE A 271 0.14 -9.70 3.71
CA ILE A 271 -0.31 -8.30 3.68
C ILE A 271 -0.25 -7.82 2.23
N ALA A 272 -1.42 -7.62 1.63
CA ALA A 272 -1.51 -7.14 0.26
C ALA A 272 -1.05 -5.69 0.14
N ALA A 273 -0.24 -5.41 -0.88
CA ALA A 273 0.14 -4.05 -1.27
C ALA A 273 0.58 -4.04 -2.74
N PRO A 274 0.54 -2.87 -3.40
CA PRO A 274 1.08 -2.73 -4.75
C PRO A 274 2.54 -3.16 -4.85
N GLY A 275 2.93 -3.73 -5.99
CA GLY A 275 4.33 -4.07 -6.25
C GLY A 275 5.22 -2.82 -6.17
N GLY A 276 6.39 -2.95 -5.54
CA GLY A 276 7.31 -1.85 -5.30
C GLY A 276 7.04 -1.03 -4.02
N THR A 277 5.98 -1.34 -3.26
CA THR A 277 5.75 -0.70 -1.95
C THR A 277 6.92 -0.99 -1.00
N PRO A 278 7.51 0.03 -0.32
CA PRO A 278 8.59 -0.18 0.64
C PRO A 278 8.19 -1.08 1.80
N ILE A 279 9.05 -2.02 2.13
CA ILE A 279 8.96 -2.90 3.30
C ILE A 279 9.96 -2.42 4.33
N LEU A 280 9.48 -2.19 5.56
CA LEU A 280 10.28 -1.65 6.65
C LEU A 280 10.71 -2.76 7.63
N ALA A 281 11.90 -2.61 8.21
CA ALA A 281 12.33 -3.45 9.31
C ALA A 281 11.40 -3.27 10.52
N ALA A 282 10.80 -4.34 11.03
CA ALA A 282 9.84 -4.29 12.12
C ALA A 282 10.48 -3.92 13.47
N ALA A 283 11.79 -4.14 13.62
CA ALA A 283 12.59 -3.75 14.80
C ALA A 283 14.06 -3.62 14.42
N ASP A 284 14.87 -3.04 15.31
CA ASP A 284 16.32 -3.05 15.23
C ASP A 284 16.85 -4.50 15.16
N GLY A 285 17.86 -4.75 14.34
CA GLY A 285 18.40 -6.10 14.22
C GLY A 285 19.56 -6.25 13.24
N THR A 286 19.97 -7.48 13.01
CA THR A 286 21.02 -7.84 12.05
C THR A 286 20.42 -8.73 10.96
N VAL A 287 20.65 -8.37 9.71
CA VAL A 287 20.21 -9.15 8.55
C VAL A 287 20.94 -10.50 8.53
N SER A 288 20.19 -11.58 8.73
CA SER A 288 20.74 -12.96 8.69
C SER A 288 20.61 -13.61 7.32
N ILE A 289 19.65 -13.14 6.49
CA ILE A 289 19.49 -13.58 5.10
C ILE A 289 19.08 -12.36 4.26
N ALA A 290 19.76 -12.15 3.14
CA ALA A 290 19.41 -11.18 2.10
C ALA A 290 19.43 -11.89 0.74
N ASN A 291 18.33 -12.57 0.38
CA ASN A 291 18.23 -13.34 -0.86
C ASN A 291 17.46 -12.55 -1.93
N GLY A 292 18.18 -11.74 -2.70
CA GLY A 292 17.64 -10.84 -3.72
C GLY A 292 18.29 -10.91 -5.09
N THR A 293 19.20 -11.84 -5.29
CA THR A 293 19.84 -12.07 -6.59
C THR A 293 19.37 -13.39 -7.17
N ASP A 294 19.73 -13.72 -8.40
CA ASP A 294 19.34 -14.85 -9.27
C ASP A 294 19.19 -16.26 -8.64
N SER A 295 19.38 -16.41 -7.34
CA SER A 295 19.09 -17.63 -6.61
C SER A 295 17.63 -17.69 -6.24
N TRP A 296 16.90 -18.60 -6.84
CA TRP A 296 15.52 -18.87 -6.46
C TRP A 296 15.43 -19.24 -4.96
N GLY A 297 14.76 -18.39 -4.17
CA GLY A 297 14.61 -18.54 -2.70
C GLY A 297 13.57 -19.57 -2.29
N GLY A 298 13.23 -20.52 -3.14
CA GLY A 298 12.16 -21.49 -2.90
C GLY A 298 10.78 -20.83 -2.90
N SER A 299 9.89 -21.27 -2.03
CA SER A 299 8.53 -20.70 -1.91
C SER A 299 8.55 -19.23 -1.49
N TYR A 300 9.55 -18.76 -0.76
CA TYR A 300 9.67 -17.36 -0.34
C TYR A 300 10.06 -16.41 -1.48
N GLY A 301 10.67 -16.89 -2.55
CA GLY A 301 11.24 -16.01 -3.58
C GLY A 301 12.35 -15.12 -3.02
N TYR A 302 12.37 -13.85 -3.41
CA TYR A 302 13.27 -12.88 -2.81
C TYR A 302 12.80 -12.55 -1.40
N HIS A 303 13.71 -12.63 -0.44
CA HIS A 303 13.35 -12.45 0.96
C HIS A 303 14.51 -11.95 1.82
N VAL A 304 14.14 -11.24 2.88
CA VAL A 304 15.05 -10.79 3.95
C VAL A 304 14.64 -11.51 5.23
N LYS A 305 15.63 -11.89 6.03
CA LYS A 305 15.42 -12.36 7.41
C LYS A 305 16.32 -11.55 8.33
N ILE A 306 15.76 -11.07 9.43
CA ILE A 306 16.44 -10.24 10.42
C ILE A 306 16.36 -10.93 11.78
N GLY A 307 17.52 -11.07 12.43
CA GLY A 307 17.61 -11.49 13.82
C GLY A 307 17.57 -10.29 14.74
N HIS A 308 16.71 -10.36 15.76
CA HIS A 308 16.49 -9.32 16.76
C HIS A 308 16.96 -9.76 18.15
N ALA A 309 16.81 -8.89 19.15
CA ALA A 309 17.00 -9.26 20.56
C ALA A 309 16.02 -10.36 21.02
N ASP A 310 16.31 -10.98 22.14
CA ASP A 310 15.45 -11.96 22.83
C ASP A 310 15.02 -13.15 21.96
N SER A 311 15.91 -13.63 21.06
CA SER A 311 15.70 -14.76 20.16
C SER A 311 14.52 -14.59 19.19
N PHE A 312 14.13 -13.34 18.89
CA PHE A 312 13.17 -13.06 17.83
C PHE A 312 13.85 -12.99 16.46
N GLU A 313 13.12 -13.43 15.45
CA GLU A 313 13.46 -13.23 14.05
C GLU A 313 12.22 -12.77 13.29
N THR A 314 12.41 -11.92 12.28
CA THR A 314 11.37 -11.58 11.30
C THR A 314 11.81 -11.97 9.89
N LEU A 315 10.85 -12.39 9.06
CA LEU A 315 11.08 -12.76 7.67
C LEU A 315 10.09 -12.01 6.77
N TYR A 316 10.63 -11.46 5.68
CA TYR A 316 9.92 -10.65 4.70
C TYR A 316 10.11 -11.27 3.32
N ALA A 317 9.06 -11.87 2.76
CA ALA A 317 9.15 -12.65 1.53
C ALA A 317 8.32 -12.08 0.38
N HIS A 318 8.46 -12.70 -0.78
CA HIS A 318 7.88 -12.33 -2.07
C HIS A 318 8.33 -10.96 -2.57
N CYS A 319 9.50 -10.47 -2.13
CA CYS A 319 10.03 -9.17 -2.51
C CYS A 319 10.28 -9.06 -4.02
N SER A 320 10.16 -7.85 -4.57
CA SER A 320 10.58 -7.54 -5.95
C SER A 320 12.08 -7.18 -6.01
N SER A 321 12.59 -6.55 -4.95
CA SER A 321 14.00 -6.21 -4.78
C SER A 321 14.34 -6.08 -3.30
N ILE A 322 15.64 -6.16 -2.98
CA ILE A 322 16.18 -6.10 -1.62
C ILE A 322 17.19 -4.97 -1.55
N CYS A 323 17.15 -4.17 -0.48
CA CYS A 323 18.01 -3.00 -0.28
C CYS A 323 19.14 -3.24 0.70
N VAL A 324 19.17 -4.40 1.37
CA VAL A 324 20.10 -4.72 2.45
C VAL A 324 20.98 -5.91 2.07
N THR A 325 22.08 -6.09 2.81
CA THR A 325 23.00 -7.21 2.65
C THR A 325 23.10 -8.04 3.93
N GLU A 326 23.46 -9.31 3.80
CA GLU A 326 23.69 -10.19 4.95
C GLU A 326 24.78 -9.62 5.86
N GLY A 327 24.54 -9.62 7.17
CA GLY A 327 25.38 -9.01 8.20
C GLY A 327 25.11 -7.53 8.46
N GLN A 328 24.33 -6.85 7.62
CA GLN A 328 23.98 -5.43 7.85
C GLN A 328 23.13 -5.28 9.10
N GLN A 329 23.44 -4.26 9.90
CA GLN A 329 22.57 -3.84 10.99
C GLN A 329 21.54 -2.84 10.48
N VAL A 330 20.29 -3.08 10.79
CA VAL A 330 19.16 -2.23 10.39
C VAL A 330 18.45 -1.68 11.62
N LYS A 331 17.84 -0.51 11.44
CA LYS A 331 16.99 0.13 12.44
C LYS A 331 15.52 -0.14 12.17
N GLN A 332 14.71 -0.12 13.23
CA GLN A 332 13.25 -0.15 13.10
C GLN A 332 12.80 0.99 12.18
N GLY A 333 11.98 0.65 11.18
CA GLY A 333 11.50 1.61 10.19
C GLY A 333 12.43 1.85 8.99
N GLU A 334 13.61 1.24 8.95
CA GLU A 334 14.52 1.29 7.79
C GLU A 334 13.96 0.48 6.62
N VAL A 335 14.05 1.00 5.38
CA VAL A 335 13.61 0.27 4.18
C VAL A 335 14.58 -0.86 3.89
N ILE A 336 14.09 -2.09 3.89
CA ILE A 336 14.90 -3.30 3.69
C ILE A 336 14.63 -4.00 2.36
N ALA A 337 13.45 -3.82 1.79
CA ALA A 337 13.01 -4.46 0.56
C ALA A 337 11.79 -3.74 -0.04
N TYR A 338 11.32 -4.22 -1.18
CA TYR A 338 10.09 -3.76 -1.82
C TYR A 338 9.16 -4.93 -2.13
N VAL A 339 7.85 -4.70 -1.97
CA VAL A 339 6.80 -5.70 -2.24
C VAL A 339 6.87 -6.20 -3.68
N GLY A 340 6.66 -7.47 -3.87
CA GLY A 340 6.59 -8.13 -5.16
C GLY A 340 5.69 -9.35 -5.16
N THR A 341 5.98 -10.29 -6.07
CA THR A 341 5.27 -11.55 -6.23
C THR A 341 6.23 -12.68 -6.65
N THR A 342 7.48 -12.64 -6.15
CA THR A 342 8.47 -13.68 -6.44
C THR A 342 8.23 -14.94 -5.60
N GLY A 343 8.70 -16.10 -6.06
CA GLY A 343 8.45 -17.37 -5.38
C GLY A 343 7.02 -17.92 -5.58
N SER A 344 6.48 -18.59 -4.58
CA SER A 344 5.12 -19.16 -4.62
C SER A 344 4.10 -18.10 -4.17
N SER A 345 3.73 -17.21 -5.08
CA SER A 345 2.83 -16.10 -4.84
C SER A 345 1.80 -15.99 -5.96
N THR A 346 0.56 -15.65 -5.62
CA THR A 346 -0.55 -15.45 -6.58
C THR A 346 -0.77 -13.99 -6.94
N GLY A 347 -0.10 -13.04 -6.28
CA GLY A 347 -0.21 -11.60 -6.52
C GLY A 347 0.70 -10.81 -5.59
N ASN A 348 0.78 -9.50 -5.80
CA ASN A 348 1.65 -8.63 -5.00
C ASN A 348 1.22 -8.59 -3.53
N HIS A 349 2.07 -9.06 -2.64
CA HIS A 349 1.89 -9.01 -1.20
C HIS A 349 3.23 -9.17 -0.47
N LEU A 350 3.28 -8.78 0.79
CA LEU A 350 4.31 -9.15 1.74
C LEU A 350 3.85 -10.38 2.51
N HIS A 351 4.61 -11.48 2.43
CA HIS A 351 4.49 -12.58 3.40
C HIS A 351 5.41 -12.27 4.58
N PHE A 352 4.81 -12.03 5.74
CA PHE A 352 5.52 -11.62 6.96
C PHE A 352 5.46 -12.71 8.03
N GLU A 353 6.63 -13.17 8.48
CA GLU A 353 6.73 -14.12 9.59
C GLU A 353 7.39 -13.46 10.82
N VAL A 354 6.90 -13.81 11.99
CA VAL A 354 7.61 -13.64 13.26
C VAL A 354 7.98 -15.03 13.79
N ARG A 355 9.22 -15.14 14.27
CA ARG A 355 9.69 -16.35 14.94
C ARG A 355 10.23 -16.01 16.32
N GLN A 356 9.93 -16.84 17.27
CA GLN A 356 10.44 -16.78 18.64
C GLN A 356 11.08 -18.12 18.97
N ASP A 357 12.34 -18.11 19.41
CA ASP A 357 13.12 -19.32 19.68
C ASP A 357 13.16 -20.31 18.48
N GLY A 358 13.11 -19.78 17.26
CA GLY A 358 13.09 -20.54 16.00
C GLY A 358 11.72 -21.01 15.53
N GLU A 359 10.69 -20.96 16.36
CA GLU A 359 9.32 -21.38 16.05
C GLU A 359 8.51 -20.22 15.46
N ARG A 360 7.73 -20.49 14.41
CA ARG A 360 6.83 -19.50 13.81
C ARG A 360 5.64 -19.24 14.74
N VAL A 361 5.36 -17.96 14.97
CA VAL A 361 4.27 -17.50 15.82
C VAL A 361 3.37 -16.52 15.07
N ASN A 362 2.14 -16.31 15.56
CA ASN A 362 1.24 -15.35 14.95
C ASN A 362 1.77 -13.92 15.12
N ALA A 363 2.16 -13.28 14.01
CA ALA A 363 2.75 -11.95 13.99
C ALA A 363 1.86 -10.87 14.62
N LEU A 364 0.53 -11.02 14.52
CA LEU A 364 -0.44 -10.03 15.01
C LEU A 364 -0.39 -9.82 16.53
N GLY A 365 0.15 -10.78 17.29
CA GLY A 365 0.32 -10.66 18.74
C GLY A 365 1.52 -9.80 19.17
N PHE A 366 2.31 -9.24 18.24
CA PHE A 366 3.56 -8.55 18.58
C PHE A 366 3.57 -7.06 18.15
N PHE A 367 2.55 -6.58 17.48
CA PHE A 367 2.41 -5.17 17.09
C PHE A 367 1.85 -4.31 18.23
N LYS A 368 2.09 -2.99 18.11
CA LYS A 368 1.51 -1.95 18.99
C LYS A 368 0.17 -1.51 18.48
#